data_683fff13ed21bf9df7b93158cb37bf83
#
_entry.id   683fff13ed21bf9df7b93158cb37bf83
#
_cell.length_a   1.000
_cell.length_b   1.000
_cell.length_c   1.000
_cell.angle_alpha   90.00
_cell.angle_beta   90.00
_cell.angle_gamma   90.00
#
_symmetry.space_group_name_H-M   'P 1'
#
loop_
_entity.id
_entity.type
_entity.pdbx_description
1 polymer ?
#
loop_
_entity_poly.entity_id
_entity_poly.type
_entity_poly.pdbx_seq_one_letter_code
_entity_poly.pdbx_strand_id
1 'polypeptide(L)'
;MKKSNISEIIEDIKSGKMVIIVDDESRENEGDLICAADLITPEIINFMASKGKGLICLPMSKDLCEKYDLKMMTNNNRAANKTAFTVSIEAAEGITTVSYTHLRAHETRI
;
A
#
# COMPACT_ATOMS: atom_id res chain seq x y z
N MET A 1 -18.04 -12.46 -10.02
CA MET A 1 -16.57 -12.69 -9.96
C MET A 1 -16.28 -13.82 -8.97
N LYS A 2 -15.48 -14.77 -9.39
CA LYS A 2 -15.11 -15.90 -8.53
C LYS A 2 -14.05 -15.45 -7.53
N LYS A 3 -14.30 -15.67 -6.25
CA LYS A 3 -13.31 -15.41 -5.20
C LYS A 3 -12.30 -16.54 -5.13
N SER A 4 -11.03 -16.20 -5.07
CA SER A 4 -9.96 -17.17 -4.92
C SER A 4 -9.84 -17.63 -3.47
N ASN A 5 -9.27 -18.81 -3.30
CA ASN A 5 -8.97 -19.38 -1.99
C ASN A 5 -7.82 -18.59 -1.34
N ILE A 6 -7.85 -18.42 -0.02
CA ILE A 6 -6.82 -17.70 0.74
C ILE A 6 -5.42 -18.29 0.51
N SER A 7 -5.30 -19.63 0.44
CA SER A 7 -4.01 -20.30 0.20
C SER A 7 -3.41 -19.90 -1.15
N GLU A 8 -4.23 -19.80 -2.18
CA GLU A 8 -3.80 -19.36 -3.52
C GLU A 8 -3.33 -17.91 -3.49
N ILE A 9 -4.05 -17.04 -2.80
CA ILE A 9 -3.69 -15.63 -2.65
C ILE A 9 -2.34 -15.48 -1.94
N ILE A 10 -2.12 -16.22 -0.87
CA ILE A 10 -0.85 -16.20 -0.14
C ILE A 10 0.30 -16.64 -1.06
N GLU A 11 0.12 -17.72 -1.82
CA GLU A 11 1.14 -18.19 -2.76
C GLU A 11 1.42 -17.16 -3.87
N ASP A 12 0.40 -16.51 -4.38
CA ASP A 12 0.58 -15.45 -5.38
C ASP A 12 1.38 -14.28 -4.82
N ILE A 13 1.07 -13.82 -3.60
CA ILE A 13 1.81 -12.74 -2.94
C ILE A 13 3.28 -13.16 -2.72
N LYS A 14 3.51 -14.37 -2.24
CA LYS A 14 4.88 -14.89 -2.03
C LYS A 14 5.70 -14.95 -3.32
N SER A 15 5.06 -15.19 -4.44
CA SER A 15 5.74 -15.24 -5.73
C SER A 15 5.86 -13.87 -6.43
N GLY A 16 5.46 -12.81 -5.77
CA GLY A 16 5.58 -11.44 -6.31
C GLY A 16 4.45 -11.02 -7.23
N LYS A 17 3.38 -11.80 -7.28
CA LYS A 17 2.21 -11.43 -8.07
C LYS A 17 1.34 -10.41 -7.34
N MET A 18 0.71 -9.56 -8.12
CA MET A 18 -0.27 -8.61 -7.61
C MET A 18 -1.62 -9.30 -7.48
N VAL A 19 -2.31 -9.06 -6.37
CA VAL A 19 -3.64 -9.59 -6.10
C VAL A 19 -4.61 -8.45 -5.81
N ILE A 20 -5.91 -8.74 -5.90
CA ILE A 20 -6.96 -7.82 -5.50
C ILE A 20 -7.59 -8.37 -4.23
N ILE A 21 -7.60 -7.57 -3.17
CA ILE A 21 -8.29 -7.89 -1.92
C ILE A 21 -9.47 -6.95 -1.79
N VAL A 22 -10.63 -7.53 -1.54
CA VAL A 22 -11.88 -6.78 -1.39
C VAL A 22 -12.38 -6.95 0.04
N ASP A 23 -12.75 -5.85 0.67
CA ASP A 23 -13.33 -5.89 2.00
C ASP A 23 -14.83 -6.21 1.96
N ASP A 24 -15.45 -6.30 3.14
CA ASP A 24 -16.85 -6.62 3.27
C ASP A 24 -17.74 -5.51 2.68
N GLU A 25 -18.82 -5.90 2.03
CA GLU A 25 -19.81 -4.98 1.46
C GLU A 25 -20.38 -4.02 2.51
N SER A 26 -20.46 -4.47 3.77
CA SER A 26 -20.95 -3.64 4.89
C SER A 26 -19.94 -2.61 5.37
N ARG A 27 -18.67 -2.70 4.93
CA ARG A 27 -17.60 -1.76 5.28
C ARG A 27 -17.41 -0.75 4.15
N GLU A 28 -16.34 -0.84 3.39
CA GLU A 28 -16.06 0.09 2.29
C GLU A 28 -16.49 -0.46 0.94
N ASN A 29 -16.58 -1.79 0.81
CA ASN A 29 -16.87 -2.49 -0.43
C ASN A 29 -15.96 -2.05 -1.58
N GLU A 30 -14.68 -1.91 -1.27
CA GLU A 30 -13.65 -1.48 -2.21
C GLU A 30 -12.61 -2.56 -2.39
N GLY A 31 -11.98 -2.57 -3.55
CA GLY A 31 -10.88 -3.47 -3.86
C GLY A 31 -9.55 -2.74 -3.83
N ASP A 32 -8.54 -3.38 -3.25
CA ASP A 32 -7.17 -2.89 -3.21
C ASP A 32 -6.26 -3.79 -4.02
N LEU A 33 -5.40 -3.18 -4.84
CA LEU A 33 -4.29 -3.88 -5.48
C LEU A 33 -3.15 -4.03 -4.49
N ILE A 34 -2.72 -5.26 -4.25
CA ILE A 34 -1.71 -5.57 -3.24
C ILE A 34 -0.60 -6.41 -3.85
N CYS A 35 0.64 -6.08 -3.49
CA CYS A 35 1.83 -6.84 -3.83
C CYS A 35 2.79 -6.84 -2.63
N ALA A 36 3.60 -7.88 -2.52
CA ALA A 36 4.64 -7.92 -1.49
C ALA A 36 5.65 -6.80 -1.72
N ALA A 37 5.91 -5.99 -0.68
CA ALA A 37 6.83 -4.86 -0.78
C ALA A 37 8.25 -5.30 -1.13
N ASP A 38 8.70 -6.45 -0.61
CA ASP A 38 10.03 -6.99 -0.90
C ASP A 38 10.22 -7.41 -2.36
N LEU A 39 9.13 -7.61 -3.09
CA LEU A 39 9.14 -8.08 -4.48
C LEU A 39 8.60 -7.03 -5.44
N ILE A 40 8.46 -5.80 -4.98
CA ILE A 40 7.93 -4.70 -5.79
C ILE A 40 8.88 -4.39 -6.95
N THR A 41 8.32 -4.04 -8.09
CA THR A 41 9.08 -3.63 -9.28
C THR A 41 8.55 -2.29 -9.81
N PRO A 42 9.35 -1.55 -10.59
CA PRO A 42 8.85 -0.33 -11.24
C PRO A 42 7.61 -0.59 -12.10
N GLU A 43 7.52 -1.74 -12.75
CA GLU A 43 6.38 -2.11 -13.59
C GLU A 43 5.11 -2.28 -12.75
N ILE A 44 5.20 -2.87 -11.56
CA ILE A 44 4.06 -3.02 -10.65
C ILE A 44 3.60 -1.65 -10.16
N ILE A 45 4.52 -0.79 -9.75
CA ILE A 45 4.19 0.58 -9.32
C ILE A 45 3.51 1.35 -10.44
N ASN A 46 4.04 1.26 -11.65
CA ASN A 46 3.45 1.92 -12.80
C ASN A 46 2.04 1.39 -13.11
N PHE A 47 1.84 0.09 -12.98
CA PHE A 47 0.52 -0.51 -13.15
C PHE A 47 -0.46 0.01 -12.10
N MET A 48 -0.05 0.03 -10.83
CA MET A 48 -0.88 0.56 -9.75
C MET A 48 -1.27 2.02 -9.99
N ALA A 49 -0.30 2.85 -10.40
CA ALA A 49 -0.55 4.26 -10.66
C ALA A 49 -1.47 4.49 -11.85
N SER A 50 -1.24 3.77 -12.96
CA SER A 50 -1.97 4.01 -14.21
C SER A 50 -3.33 3.31 -14.26
N LYS A 51 -3.47 2.14 -13.65
CA LYS A 51 -4.70 1.34 -13.68
C LYS A 51 -5.50 1.44 -12.39
N GLY A 52 -4.84 1.38 -11.25
CA GLY A 52 -5.50 1.51 -9.95
C GLY A 52 -6.00 2.92 -9.68
N LYS A 53 -5.24 3.91 -10.11
CA LYS A 53 -5.58 5.34 -10.01
C LYS A 53 -5.86 5.83 -8.58
N GLY A 54 -5.48 5.04 -7.61
CA GLY A 54 -5.63 5.37 -6.20
C GLY A 54 -4.32 5.81 -5.57
N LEU A 55 -4.35 5.93 -4.26
CA LEU A 55 -3.17 6.24 -3.48
C LEU A 55 -2.31 4.99 -3.31
N ILE A 56 -1.05 5.07 -3.69
CA ILE A 56 -0.10 3.97 -3.45
C ILE A 56 0.43 4.11 -2.03
N CYS A 57 0.22 3.09 -1.22
CA CYS A 57 0.59 3.07 0.19
C CYS A 57 1.52 1.90 0.48
N LEU A 58 2.44 2.11 1.41
CA LEU A 58 3.26 1.05 2.00
C LEU A 58 2.86 0.90 3.47
N PRO A 59 2.02 -0.11 3.80
CA PRO A 59 1.69 -0.38 5.19
C PRO A 59 2.93 -0.80 5.96
N MET A 60 3.14 -0.20 7.11
CA MET A 60 4.31 -0.45 7.95
C MET A 60 3.89 -0.58 9.40
N SER A 61 4.63 -1.39 10.13
CA SER A 61 4.47 -1.45 11.59
C SER A 61 4.96 -0.16 12.23
N LYS A 62 4.48 0.11 13.43
CA LYS A 62 4.93 1.26 14.22
C LYS A 62 6.45 1.20 14.43
N ASP A 63 6.99 0.03 14.74
CA ASP A 63 8.43 -0.16 14.96
C ASP A 63 9.25 0.21 13.71
N LEU A 64 8.79 -0.17 12.52
CA LEU A 64 9.45 0.20 11.27
C LEU A 64 9.37 1.71 11.03
N CYS A 65 8.24 2.33 11.30
CA CYS A 65 8.09 3.78 11.19
C CYS A 65 9.06 4.51 12.11
N GLU A 66 9.21 4.05 13.34
CA GLU A 66 10.16 4.62 14.30
C GLU A 66 11.60 4.41 13.85
N LYS A 67 11.93 3.20 13.37
CA LYS A 67 13.27 2.88 12.86
C LYS A 67 13.73 3.81 11.75
N TYR A 68 12.82 4.19 10.84
CA TYR A 68 13.12 5.07 9.72
C TYR A 68 12.73 6.53 10.00
N ASP A 69 12.40 6.87 11.24
CA ASP A 69 11.99 8.22 11.65
C ASP A 69 10.87 8.79 10.78
N LEU A 70 9.90 7.98 10.46
CA LEU A 70 8.73 8.38 9.68
C LEU A 70 7.68 8.94 10.62
N LYS A 71 7.55 10.25 10.61
CA LYS A 71 6.61 10.97 11.47
C LYS A 71 5.23 11.02 10.84
N MET A 72 4.21 11.14 11.69
CA MET A 72 2.85 11.32 11.23
C MET A 72 2.71 12.59 10.39
N MET A 73 1.93 12.50 9.33
CA MET A 73 1.65 13.64 8.46
C MET A 73 0.93 14.76 9.22
N THR A 74 0.06 14.39 10.16
CA THR A 74 -0.65 15.32 11.00
C THR A 74 -0.89 14.73 12.39
N ASN A 75 -0.86 15.59 13.41
CA ASN A 75 -1.25 15.22 14.77
C ASN A 75 -2.76 15.36 15.00
N ASN A 76 -3.47 16.03 14.09
CA ASN A 76 -4.90 16.28 14.18
C ASN A 76 -5.61 15.62 12.99
N ASN A 77 -5.81 14.31 13.09
CA ASN A 77 -6.42 13.53 12.02
C ASN A 77 -7.94 13.67 12.05
N ARG A 78 -8.48 14.33 11.02
CA ARG A 78 -9.93 14.57 10.84
C ARG A 78 -10.57 13.64 9.81
N ALA A 79 -9.83 12.71 9.24
CA ALA A 79 -10.38 11.75 8.30
C ALA A 79 -11.46 10.89 8.97
N ALA A 80 -12.49 10.50 8.21
CA ALA A 80 -13.61 9.71 8.74
C ALA A 80 -13.15 8.41 9.41
N ASN A 81 -12.19 7.72 8.82
CA ASN A 81 -11.63 6.48 9.34
C ASN A 81 -10.37 6.68 10.19
N LYS A 82 -9.94 7.91 10.38
CA LYS A 82 -8.73 8.28 11.12
C LYS A 82 -7.51 7.45 10.70
N THR A 83 -7.38 7.18 9.41
CA THR A 83 -6.24 6.44 8.87
C THR A 83 -4.94 7.16 9.21
N ALA A 84 -4.00 6.42 9.79
CA ALA A 84 -2.74 6.97 10.26
C ALA A 84 -1.73 7.03 9.11
N PHE A 85 -1.60 8.18 8.46
CA PHE A 85 -0.61 8.42 7.42
C PHE A 85 0.64 9.08 8.00
N THR A 86 1.79 8.56 7.62
CA THR A 86 3.08 9.21 7.86
C THR A 86 3.39 10.20 6.73
N VAL A 87 4.52 10.87 6.82
CA VAL A 87 5.08 11.62 5.67
C VAL A 87 5.31 10.68 4.49
N SER A 88 5.28 11.23 3.28
CA SER A 88 5.54 10.46 2.07
C SER A 88 6.99 10.03 1.99
N ILE A 89 7.21 8.86 1.38
CA ILE A 89 8.54 8.36 1.07
C ILE A 89 8.64 8.08 -0.42
N GLU A 90 9.86 7.97 -0.90
CA GLU A 90 10.14 7.59 -2.28
C GLU A 90 11.24 6.54 -2.32
N ALA A 91 11.39 5.88 -3.45
CA ALA A 91 12.46 4.90 -3.62
C ALA A 91 13.83 5.59 -3.56
N ALA A 92 14.82 4.89 -2.98
CA ALA A 92 16.18 5.42 -2.87
C ALA A 92 16.89 5.53 -4.22
N GLU A 93 16.50 4.68 -5.18
CA GLU A 93 17.12 4.61 -6.51
C GLU A 93 16.07 4.45 -7.61
N GLY A 94 16.43 4.81 -8.83
CA GLY A 94 15.57 4.60 -10.00
C GLY A 94 14.41 5.58 -10.15
N ILE A 95 14.44 6.69 -9.44
CA ILE A 95 13.39 7.71 -9.50
C ILE A 95 13.68 8.67 -10.64
N THR A 96 12.74 8.77 -11.57
CA THR A 96 12.82 9.71 -12.68
C THR A 96 11.90 10.91 -12.52
N THR A 97 10.77 10.70 -11.83
CA THR A 97 9.83 11.78 -11.51
C THR A 97 9.24 11.56 -10.14
N VAL A 98 9.02 12.64 -9.42
CA VAL A 98 8.47 12.60 -8.07
C VAL A 98 7.02 12.12 -8.05
N SER A 99 6.24 12.48 -9.06
CA SER A 99 4.80 12.24 -9.08
C SER A 99 4.38 10.77 -9.24
N TYR A 100 5.25 9.93 -9.81
CA TYR A 100 4.91 8.53 -10.10
C TYR A 100 5.56 7.52 -9.20
N THR A 101 6.49 7.94 -8.37
CA THR A 101 7.28 7.06 -7.52
C THR A 101 7.05 7.27 -6.03
N HIS A 102 6.13 8.15 -5.67
CA HIS A 102 5.78 8.38 -4.28
C HIS A 102 5.03 7.17 -3.72
N LEU A 103 5.60 6.58 -2.69
CA LEU A 103 4.90 5.66 -1.82
C LEU A 103 4.52 6.43 -0.58
N ARG A 104 3.29 6.25 -0.12
CA ARG A 104 2.87 6.81 1.16
C ARG A 104 2.83 5.69 2.17
N ALA A 105 3.60 5.85 3.21
CA ALA A 105 3.59 4.92 4.32
C ALA A 105 2.43 5.25 5.25
N HIS A 106 1.76 4.23 5.76
CA HIS A 106 0.79 4.39 6.82
C HIS A 106 0.89 3.22 7.78
N GLU A 107 0.52 3.47 9.01
CA GLU A 107 0.52 2.43 10.03
C GLU A 107 -0.63 1.46 9.77
N THR A 108 -0.32 0.18 9.65
CA THR A 108 -1.33 -0.86 9.64
C THR A 108 -1.79 -1.12 11.06
N ARG A 109 -3.08 -1.17 11.24
CA ARG A 109 -3.61 -1.68 12.50
C ARG A 109 -3.56 -3.19 12.45
N ILE A 110 -2.77 -3.69 13.31
CA ILE A 110 -2.71 -5.13 13.53
C ILE A 110 -3.60 -5.46 14.72
#